data_fbd90616ad487ff8a4e547d888084577
#
_entry.id   fbd90616ad487ff8a4e547d888084577
#
_cell.length_a   1.000
_cell.length_b   1.000
_cell.length_c   1.000
_cell.angle_alpha   90.00
_cell.angle_beta   90.00
_cell.angle_gamma   90.00
#
_symmetry.space_group_name_H-M   'P 1'
#
loop_
_entity.id
_entity.type
_entity.pdbx_description
1 polymer ?
#
loop_
_entity_poly.entity_id
_entity_poly.type
_entity_poly.pdbx_seq_one_letter_code
_entity_poly.pdbx_strand_id
1 'polypeptide(L)'
;MSKITNIPSEIRNFFSEKRRSIVMDTFTRLLEGLNLDTRSLGGLKRENCQLTNLQVFQILLLLPFFAIKGFSHYDGSALCRMFGGKKDVLYSYLSQDNVNWRNVVYRITNWLLTKVTVRQDHKKSLLPTVLIADDTDLPKTGMHMESIGKIFSHVHQKCILGYKALMLCWSDGRTQFMLDFSLHGEKGKVDGKEQGLTSEQRNGRYERKRDEKCHIAKRKEEYFMSKGVKLLDMVKNAIRNKIPFDYLLVDSWFTCTELVDFVYRRHKKFHLLGMAKMGNTKYMTTNWGELSAKAIITKLKAKKEVKYSRRYHCHYSEIEVVLGKRSVKLFFCKRGKKEAWKVLLTTDLNLRFMRAYEIYSMRWSIEVFFSDSKRLLGLADCSSRNFSAHIAHVSLVMIRYNILASIKRTLDYDTI
;
A
#
# COMPACT_ATOMS: atom_id res chain seq x y z
N MET A 1 32.81 20.72 -17.92
CA MET A 1 31.61 20.31 -17.16
C MET A 1 32.05 19.51 -15.95
N SER A 2 31.88 20.05 -14.74
CA SER A 2 32.21 19.34 -13.50
C SER A 2 31.36 18.07 -13.39
N LYS A 3 32.00 16.95 -13.08
CA LYS A 3 31.28 15.70 -12.78
C LYS A 3 30.49 15.91 -11.51
N ILE A 4 29.16 15.98 -11.59
CA ILE A 4 28.29 16.00 -10.43
C ILE A 4 28.39 14.63 -9.77
N THR A 5 29.07 14.57 -8.63
CA THR A 5 29.37 13.32 -7.94
C THR A 5 28.32 12.96 -6.88
N ASN A 6 27.64 13.94 -6.32
CA ASN A 6 26.72 13.75 -5.18
C ASN A 6 25.49 14.65 -5.29
N ILE A 7 24.37 14.07 -5.74
CA ILE A 7 23.06 14.78 -5.85
C ILE A 7 22.57 15.32 -4.50
N PRO A 8 22.58 14.56 -3.38
CA PRO A 8 22.12 15.08 -2.10
C PRO A 8 22.89 16.31 -1.60
N SER A 9 24.21 16.38 -1.80
CA SER A 9 24.96 17.56 -1.38
C SER A 9 24.67 18.79 -2.23
N GLU A 10 24.48 18.65 -3.55
CA GLU A 10 24.09 19.75 -4.42
C GLU A 10 22.70 20.29 -4.08
N ILE A 11 21.75 19.43 -3.73
CA ILE A 11 20.42 19.81 -3.27
C ILE A 11 20.51 20.59 -1.95
N ARG A 12 21.32 20.16 -0.99
CA ARG A 12 21.53 20.90 0.27
C ARG A 12 22.08 22.31 0.00
N ASN A 13 23.07 22.42 -0.87
CA ASN A 13 23.67 23.70 -1.23
C ASN A 13 22.61 24.62 -1.86
N PHE A 14 21.83 24.12 -2.80
CA PHE A 14 20.75 24.89 -3.44
C PHE A 14 19.73 25.47 -2.45
N PHE A 15 19.30 24.66 -1.47
CA PHE A 15 18.33 25.12 -0.46
C PHE A 15 18.98 25.96 0.65
N SER A 16 20.28 25.79 0.93
CA SER A 16 20.99 26.62 1.92
C SER A 16 21.08 28.09 1.49
N GLU A 17 21.18 28.33 0.19
CA GLU A 17 21.24 29.69 -0.37
C GLU A 17 19.86 30.38 -0.42
N LYS A 18 18.75 29.63 -0.54
CA LYS A 18 17.42 30.19 -0.79
C LYS A 18 16.42 30.19 0.35
N ARG A 19 16.52 29.38 1.34
CA ARG A 19 15.77 29.22 2.60
C ARG A 19 15.95 27.77 3.10
N ARG A 20 16.63 27.59 4.19
CA ARG A 20 16.78 26.26 4.83
C ARG A 20 15.42 25.69 5.20
N SER A 21 15.04 24.64 4.53
CA SER A 21 13.95 23.77 4.99
C SER A 21 14.54 22.59 5.73
N ILE A 22 14.30 22.50 7.04
CA ILE A 22 14.72 21.36 7.86
C ILE A 22 14.24 20.03 7.26
N VAL A 23 13.06 20.04 6.62
CA VAL A 23 12.51 18.88 5.93
C VAL A 23 13.39 18.46 4.75
N MET A 24 13.83 19.40 3.91
CA MET A 24 14.71 19.09 2.78
C MET A 24 16.09 18.65 3.21
N ASP A 25 16.66 19.27 4.23
CA ASP A 25 17.93 18.83 4.83
C ASP A 25 17.83 17.39 5.34
N THR A 26 16.77 17.08 6.06
CA THR A 26 16.55 15.73 6.58
C THR A 26 16.29 14.74 5.46
N PHE A 27 15.52 15.13 4.43
CA PHE A 27 15.26 14.29 3.27
C PHE A 27 16.55 13.95 2.51
N THR A 28 17.41 14.94 2.27
CA THR A 28 18.68 14.73 1.56
C THR A 28 19.66 13.89 2.37
N ARG A 29 19.74 14.07 3.71
CA ARG A 29 20.53 13.19 4.59
C ARG A 29 20.02 11.74 4.55
N LEU A 30 18.70 11.54 4.51
CA LEU A 30 18.14 10.20 4.36
C LEU A 30 18.49 9.61 2.99
N LEU A 31 18.45 10.40 1.91
CA LEU A 31 18.89 9.94 0.58
C LEU A 31 20.35 9.53 0.54
N GLU A 32 21.23 10.27 1.21
CA GLU A 32 22.67 9.92 1.35
C GLU A 32 22.86 8.62 2.11
N GLY A 33 22.07 8.42 3.17
CA GLY A 33 22.12 7.21 4.00
C GLY A 33 21.53 5.97 3.34
N LEU A 34 20.83 6.10 2.20
CA LEU A 34 20.31 4.96 1.44
C LEU A 34 21.47 4.19 0.78
N ASN A 35 21.97 3.19 1.48
CA ASN A 35 22.97 2.28 0.93
C ASN A 35 22.31 1.25 -0.01
N LEU A 36 21.96 1.70 -1.22
CA LEU A 36 21.35 0.85 -2.24
C LEU A 36 22.44 0.20 -3.09
N ASP A 37 22.35 -1.11 -3.20
CA ASP A 37 23.15 -1.88 -4.14
C ASP A 37 22.79 -1.45 -5.59
N THR A 38 23.81 -1.16 -6.40
CA THR A 38 23.65 -0.75 -7.79
C THR A 38 22.90 -1.80 -8.62
N ARG A 39 23.04 -3.09 -8.30
CA ARG A 39 22.30 -4.18 -8.94
C ARG A 39 20.80 -4.06 -8.68
N SER A 40 20.40 -3.64 -7.50
CA SER A 40 18.99 -3.42 -7.14
C SER A 40 18.33 -2.33 -7.99
N LEU A 41 19.12 -1.38 -8.49
CA LEU A 41 18.67 -0.27 -9.33
C LEU A 41 18.90 -0.52 -10.84
N GLY A 42 19.11 -1.77 -11.25
CA GLY A 42 19.29 -2.14 -12.66
C GLY A 42 20.73 -1.95 -13.18
N GLY A 43 21.72 -1.94 -12.30
CA GLY A 43 23.13 -1.79 -12.63
C GLY A 43 23.68 -0.38 -12.36
N LEU A 44 24.95 -0.18 -12.67
CA LEU A 44 25.66 1.07 -12.38
C LEU A 44 25.18 2.21 -13.28
N LYS A 45 25.13 1.97 -14.58
CA LYS A 45 24.87 2.98 -15.60
C LYS A 45 24.30 2.30 -16.84
N ARG A 46 23.39 2.99 -17.53
CA ARG A 46 22.93 2.55 -18.85
C ARG A 46 23.88 3.01 -19.92
N GLU A 47 23.92 2.28 -21.01
CA GLU A 47 24.71 2.64 -22.18
C GLU A 47 24.35 4.05 -22.67
N ASN A 48 25.33 4.83 -23.07
CA ASN A 48 25.19 6.21 -23.54
C ASN A 48 24.48 7.18 -22.59
N CYS A 49 24.36 6.85 -21.29
CA CYS A 49 23.75 7.72 -20.29
C CYS A 49 24.85 8.43 -19.47
N GLN A 50 24.73 9.76 -19.33
CA GLN A 50 25.64 10.55 -18.49
C GLN A 50 25.43 10.30 -16.99
N LEU A 51 24.16 10.07 -16.59
CA LEU A 51 23.77 9.85 -15.21
C LEU A 51 23.80 8.34 -14.86
N THR A 52 24.26 8.03 -13.66
CA THR A 52 24.12 6.68 -13.09
C THR A 52 22.67 6.38 -12.76
N ASN A 53 22.31 5.09 -12.65
CA ASN A 53 20.97 4.69 -12.24
C ASN A 53 20.61 5.21 -10.83
N LEU A 54 21.57 5.29 -9.92
CA LEU A 54 21.36 5.87 -8.59
C LEU A 54 21.03 7.37 -8.67
N GLN A 55 21.75 8.12 -9.51
CA GLN A 55 21.45 9.55 -9.71
C GLN A 55 20.07 9.77 -10.33
N VAL A 56 19.70 8.98 -11.34
CA VAL A 56 18.36 9.04 -11.93
C VAL A 56 17.28 8.70 -10.90
N PHE A 57 17.49 7.66 -10.08
CA PHE A 57 16.59 7.29 -8.99
C PHE A 57 16.41 8.45 -7.97
N GLN A 58 17.49 9.09 -7.56
CA GLN A 58 17.47 10.22 -6.63
C GLN A 58 16.74 11.44 -7.24
N ILE A 59 17.01 11.76 -8.52
CA ILE A 59 16.29 12.82 -9.26
C ILE A 59 14.78 12.53 -9.29
N LEU A 60 14.41 11.29 -9.61
CA LEU A 60 13.01 10.87 -9.65
C LEU A 60 12.32 11.03 -8.29
N LEU A 61 13.01 10.78 -7.18
CA LEU A 61 12.47 11.00 -5.84
C LEU A 61 12.23 12.48 -5.54
N LEU A 62 13.01 13.38 -6.13
CA LEU A 62 12.96 14.81 -5.88
C LEU A 62 11.93 15.59 -6.71
N LEU A 63 11.45 15.04 -7.83
CA LEU A 63 10.57 15.75 -8.78
C LEU A 63 9.40 16.49 -8.14
N PRO A 64 8.59 15.89 -7.21
CA PRO A 64 7.46 16.59 -6.62
C PRO A 64 7.85 17.81 -5.78
N PHE A 65 9.02 17.77 -5.11
CA PHE A 65 9.50 18.88 -4.29
C PHE A 65 9.93 20.09 -5.10
N PHE A 66 10.14 19.92 -6.41
CA PHE A 66 10.44 20.98 -7.37
C PHE A 66 9.22 21.34 -8.23
N ALA A 67 8.02 20.94 -7.81
CA ALA A 67 6.76 21.15 -8.50
C ALA A 67 6.72 20.58 -9.94
N ILE A 68 7.55 19.59 -10.23
CA ILE A 68 7.61 18.91 -11.52
C ILE A 68 6.55 17.80 -11.53
N LYS A 69 5.35 18.13 -12.02
CA LYS A 69 4.20 17.21 -12.05
C LYS A 69 4.35 16.10 -13.11
N GLY A 70 5.08 16.34 -14.19
CA GLY A 70 5.29 15.38 -15.26
C GLY A 70 6.70 15.49 -15.83
N PHE A 71 7.24 14.38 -16.34
CA PHE A 71 8.61 14.35 -16.86
C PHE A 71 8.83 15.27 -18.06
N SER A 72 7.78 15.61 -18.81
CA SER A 72 7.84 16.62 -19.88
C SER A 72 8.32 17.98 -19.39
N HIS A 73 8.09 18.29 -18.09
CA HIS A 73 8.52 19.54 -17.48
C HIS A 73 9.92 19.46 -16.84
N TYR A 74 10.60 18.31 -16.97
CA TYR A 74 11.96 18.16 -16.44
C TYR A 74 12.95 19.02 -17.23
N ASP A 75 12.86 18.97 -18.57
CA ASP A 75 13.70 19.79 -19.43
C ASP A 75 13.45 21.29 -19.14
N GLY A 76 14.51 22.04 -18.87
CA GLY A 76 14.42 23.45 -18.44
C GLY A 76 14.13 23.68 -16.97
N SER A 77 13.82 22.65 -16.18
CA SER A 77 13.63 22.77 -14.73
C SER A 77 14.93 23.09 -13.97
N ALA A 78 14.80 23.51 -12.71
CA ALA A 78 15.95 23.70 -11.82
C ALA A 78 16.74 22.40 -11.66
N LEU A 79 16.08 21.25 -11.49
CA LEU A 79 16.75 19.95 -11.38
C LEU A 79 17.53 19.58 -12.65
N CYS A 80 16.98 19.86 -13.83
CA CYS A 80 17.68 19.63 -15.10
C CYS A 80 18.92 20.51 -15.24
N ARG A 81 18.84 21.78 -14.84
CA ARG A 81 20.00 22.69 -14.84
C ARG A 81 21.09 22.25 -13.86
N MET A 82 20.70 21.71 -12.68
CA MET A 82 21.64 21.25 -11.66
C MET A 82 22.34 19.94 -12.04
N PHE A 83 21.61 18.97 -12.55
CA PHE A 83 22.08 17.60 -12.71
C PHE A 83 22.30 17.17 -14.17
N GLY A 84 21.79 17.94 -15.11
CA GLY A 84 21.85 17.59 -16.52
C GLY A 84 20.90 16.44 -16.91
N GLY A 85 21.17 15.82 -18.04
CA GLY A 85 20.27 14.83 -18.63
C GLY A 85 19.05 15.48 -19.27
N LYS A 86 18.20 14.66 -19.87
CA LYS A 86 16.92 15.06 -20.44
C LYS A 86 15.81 14.15 -19.92
N LYS A 87 14.55 14.54 -20.12
CA LYS A 87 13.38 13.73 -19.74
C LYS A 87 13.43 12.28 -20.23
N ASP A 88 14.05 12.04 -21.41
CA ASP A 88 14.18 10.69 -21.99
C ASP A 88 14.98 9.74 -21.12
N VAL A 89 15.95 10.26 -20.36
CA VAL A 89 16.72 9.49 -19.37
C VAL A 89 15.78 8.96 -18.26
N LEU A 90 14.85 9.79 -17.81
CA LEU A 90 13.88 9.43 -16.78
C LEU A 90 12.87 8.41 -17.30
N TYR A 91 12.30 8.64 -18.48
CA TYR A 91 11.38 7.69 -19.12
C TYR A 91 12.04 6.33 -19.38
N SER A 92 13.25 6.34 -19.91
CA SER A 92 14.01 5.13 -20.19
C SER A 92 14.34 4.36 -18.92
N TYR A 93 14.68 5.03 -17.81
CA TYR A 93 14.93 4.38 -16.53
C TYR A 93 13.66 3.72 -15.95
N LEU A 94 12.54 4.41 -15.95
CA LEU A 94 11.27 3.86 -15.48
C LEU A 94 10.79 2.67 -16.31
N SER A 95 11.16 2.61 -17.57
CA SER A 95 10.77 1.54 -18.48
C SER A 95 11.67 0.31 -18.42
N GLN A 96 12.64 0.24 -17.49
CA GLN A 96 13.50 -0.92 -17.32
C GLN A 96 12.74 -2.11 -16.72
N ASP A 97 13.01 -3.31 -17.22
CA ASP A 97 12.37 -4.55 -16.78
C ASP A 97 13.18 -5.31 -15.71
N ASN A 98 14.47 -4.95 -15.52
CA ASN A 98 15.42 -5.63 -14.64
C ASN A 98 15.50 -5.03 -13.22
N VAL A 99 14.82 -3.92 -12.92
CA VAL A 99 14.80 -3.34 -11.58
C VAL A 99 13.82 -4.11 -10.70
N ASN A 100 14.30 -4.68 -9.61
CA ASN A 100 13.46 -5.33 -8.62
C ASN A 100 12.86 -4.31 -7.65
N TRP A 101 11.86 -3.57 -8.11
CA TRP A 101 11.22 -2.50 -7.33
C TRP A 101 10.68 -2.97 -5.98
N ARG A 102 10.15 -4.19 -5.88
CA ARG A 102 9.68 -4.75 -4.62
C ARG A 102 10.82 -4.86 -3.61
N ASN A 103 11.97 -5.39 -4.03
CA ASN A 103 13.13 -5.48 -3.16
C ASN A 103 13.67 -4.10 -2.75
N VAL A 104 13.68 -3.13 -3.68
CA VAL A 104 14.08 -1.74 -3.38
C VAL A 104 13.19 -1.15 -2.29
N VAL A 105 11.87 -1.27 -2.42
CA VAL A 105 10.92 -0.78 -1.40
C VAL A 105 11.18 -1.45 -0.06
N TYR A 106 11.28 -2.78 0.02
CA TYR A 106 11.53 -3.48 1.28
C TYR A 106 12.87 -3.10 1.92
N ARG A 107 13.94 -2.98 1.15
CA ARG A 107 15.27 -2.57 1.67
C ARG A 107 15.23 -1.18 2.29
N ILE A 108 14.64 -0.22 1.58
CA ILE A 108 14.50 1.15 2.09
C ILE A 108 13.60 1.16 3.33
N THR A 109 12.47 0.47 3.30
CA THR A 109 11.53 0.45 4.42
C THR A 109 12.13 -0.21 5.64
N ASN A 110 12.85 -1.33 5.50
CA ASN A 110 13.56 -1.96 6.61
C ASN A 110 14.59 -1.03 7.23
N TRP A 111 15.36 -0.31 6.41
CA TRP A 111 16.31 0.68 6.92
C TRP A 111 15.59 1.82 7.67
N LEU A 112 14.48 2.35 7.15
CA LEU A 112 13.68 3.38 7.83
C LEU A 112 13.07 2.85 9.14
N LEU A 113 12.61 1.60 9.17
CA LEU A 113 12.10 0.95 10.38
C LEU A 113 13.15 0.93 11.49
N THR A 114 14.41 0.61 11.19
CA THR A 114 15.48 0.66 12.21
C THR A 114 15.66 2.05 12.78
N LYS A 115 15.51 3.11 11.97
CA LYS A 115 15.62 4.51 12.45
C LYS A 115 14.45 4.91 13.36
N VAL A 116 13.28 4.35 13.14
CA VAL A 116 12.08 4.63 13.96
C VAL A 116 12.09 3.80 15.24
N THR A 117 12.49 2.52 15.19
CA THR A 117 12.47 1.61 16.36
C THR A 117 13.55 1.92 17.38
N VAL A 118 14.76 2.27 16.95
CA VAL A 118 15.87 2.65 17.86
C VAL A 118 15.53 3.88 18.71
N ARG A 119 14.65 4.76 18.23
CA ARG A 119 14.22 5.96 18.98
C ARG A 119 13.02 5.71 19.91
N GLN A 120 12.48 4.50 19.95
CA GLN A 120 11.31 4.16 20.78
C GLN A 120 11.64 3.91 22.26
N ASP A 121 12.90 3.86 22.68
CA ASP A 121 13.29 3.50 24.05
C ASP A 121 12.72 4.40 25.16
N HIS A 122 12.11 5.54 24.82
CA HIS A 122 11.53 6.47 25.82
C HIS A 122 10.00 6.61 25.81
N LYS A 123 9.28 6.07 24.79
CA LYS A 123 7.81 6.06 24.77
C LYS A 123 7.31 4.79 24.06
N LYS A 124 7.11 3.70 24.80
CA LYS A 124 6.43 2.49 24.29
C LYS A 124 5.10 2.90 23.65
N SER A 125 4.89 2.58 22.39
CA SER A 125 3.58 2.70 21.77
C SER A 125 2.59 1.84 22.54
N LEU A 126 1.46 2.43 22.96
CA LEU A 126 0.38 1.68 23.60
C LEU A 126 -0.35 0.75 22.64
N LEU A 127 -0.18 0.96 21.34
CA LEU A 127 -0.81 0.16 20.29
C LEU A 127 0.17 -0.90 19.74
N PRO A 128 -0.34 -2.08 19.33
CA PRO A 128 0.48 -3.10 18.67
C PRO A 128 0.89 -2.63 17.27
N THR A 129 1.88 -3.30 16.70
CA THR A 129 2.25 -3.10 15.31
C THR A 129 1.31 -3.88 14.38
N VAL A 130 0.94 -3.28 13.27
CA VAL A 130 -0.03 -3.87 12.35
C VAL A 130 0.44 -3.86 10.90
N LEU A 131 0.03 -4.87 10.13
CA LEU A 131 -0.07 -4.79 8.69
C LEU A 131 -1.48 -4.39 8.30
N ILE A 132 -1.62 -3.52 7.32
CA ILE A 132 -2.92 -3.07 6.81
C ILE A 132 -2.92 -3.30 5.31
N ALA A 133 -3.97 -3.98 4.82
CA ALA A 133 -4.16 -4.18 3.38
C ALA A 133 -5.49 -3.57 2.93
N ASP A 134 -5.40 -2.82 1.82
CA ASP A 134 -6.57 -2.26 1.16
C ASP A 134 -6.25 -1.98 -0.32
N ASP A 135 -7.26 -1.71 -1.13
CA ASP A 135 -7.06 -1.37 -2.53
C ASP A 135 -7.54 0.04 -2.88
N THR A 136 -6.97 0.58 -3.95
CA THR A 136 -7.35 1.88 -4.47
C THR A 136 -7.35 1.91 -5.99
N ASP A 137 -8.19 2.79 -6.58
CA ASP A 137 -8.24 3.01 -8.01
C ASP A 137 -7.08 3.88 -8.47
N LEU A 138 -6.42 3.49 -9.57
CA LEU A 138 -5.50 4.31 -10.33
C LEU A 138 -6.10 4.61 -11.71
N PRO A 139 -6.93 5.67 -11.84
CA PRO A 139 -7.59 6.02 -13.08
C PRO A 139 -6.58 6.34 -14.19
N LYS A 140 -6.95 6.02 -15.43
CA LYS A 140 -6.18 6.32 -16.64
C LYS A 140 -7.10 6.86 -17.72
N THR A 141 -6.55 7.67 -18.63
CA THR A 141 -7.31 8.26 -19.74
C THR A 141 -7.04 7.57 -21.07
N GLY A 142 -5.88 6.92 -21.23
CA GLY A 142 -5.46 6.31 -22.49
C GLY A 142 -5.77 4.83 -22.56
N MET A 143 -6.30 4.38 -23.72
CA MET A 143 -6.53 2.95 -23.99
C MET A 143 -5.27 2.22 -24.47
N HIS A 144 -4.31 2.94 -25.03
CA HIS A 144 -3.07 2.37 -25.59
C HIS A 144 -2.00 2.18 -24.50
N MET A 145 -2.37 1.47 -23.44
CA MET A 145 -1.50 1.12 -22.30
C MET A 145 -1.48 -0.38 -22.10
N GLU A 146 -0.37 -0.88 -21.63
CA GLU A 146 -0.17 -2.30 -21.35
C GLU A 146 -1.04 -2.76 -20.17
N SER A 147 -1.77 -3.88 -20.35
CA SER A 147 -2.67 -4.45 -19.34
C SER A 147 -3.76 -3.50 -18.84
N ILE A 148 -4.09 -2.44 -19.57
CA ILE A 148 -5.18 -1.54 -19.18
C ILE A 148 -6.53 -2.24 -19.27
N GLY A 149 -7.45 -1.93 -18.37
CA GLY A 149 -8.80 -2.45 -18.34
C GLY A 149 -9.75 -1.50 -17.62
N LYS A 150 -11.06 -1.81 -17.67
CA LYS A 150 -12.05 -1.10 -16.87
C LYS A 150 -12.13 -1.73 -15.48
N ILE A 151 -12.07 -0.90 -14.45
CA ILE A 151 -12.22 -1.25 -13.05
C ILE A 151 -13.45 -0.54 -12.48
N PHE A 152 -14.15 -1.17 -11.54
CA PHE A 152 -15.27 -0.51 -10.86
C PHE A 152 -14.77 0.43 -9.78
N SER A 153 -15.10 1.70 -9.92
CA SER A 153 -14.80 2.70 -8.89
C SER A 153 -15.96 2.87 -7.92
N HIS A 154 -15.74 2.52 -6.66
CA HIS A 154 -16.72 2.73 -5.60
C HIS A 154 -16.95 4.23 -5.31
N VAL A 155 -15.97 5.08 -5.57
CA VAL A 155 -16.09 6.54 -5.41
C VAL A 155 -17.04 7.13 -6.46
N HIS A 156 -16.86 6.71 -7.72
CA HIS A 156 -17.65 7.22 -8.85
C HIS A 156 -18.89 6.38 -9.18
N GLN A 157 -19.11 5.25 -8.50
CA GLN A 157 -20.19 4.29 -8.74
C GLN A 157 -20.32 3.85 -10.21
N LYS A 158 -19.20 3.79 -10.94
CA LYS A 158 -19.12 3.41 -12.36
C LYS A 158 -17.82 2.72 -12.71
N CYS A 159 -17.82 2.03 -13.85
CA CYS A 159 -16.56 1.50 -14.41
C CYS A 159 -15.73 2.63 -15.03
N ILE A 160 -14.48 2.71 -14.64
CA ILE A 160 -13.49 3.66 -15.16
C ILE A 160 -12.30 2.88 -15.74
N LEU A 161 -11.58 3.49 -16.68
CA LEU A 161 -10.34 2.94 -17.21
C LEU A 161 -9.24 3.09 -16.17
N GLY A 162 -8.45 2.04 -15.91
CA GLY A 162 -7.38 2.11 -14.93
C GLY A 162 -6.88 0.76 -14.42
N TYR A 163 -6.12 0.82 -13.32
CA TYR A 163 -5.67 -0.33 -12.56
C TYR A 163 -6.22 -0.25 -11.13
N LYS A 164 -6.50 -1.41 -10.53
CA LYS A 164 -6.77 -1.53 -9.11
C LYS A 164 -5.45 -1.84 -8.41
N ALA A 165 -4.99 -0.96 -7.54
CA ALA A 165 -3.76 -1.17 -6.78
C ALA A 165 -4.09 -1.76 -5.40
N LEU A 166 -3.78 -3.05 -5.18
CA LEU A 166 -3.76 -3.65 -3.86
C LEU A 166 -2.46 -3.23 -3.18
N MET A 167 -2.54 -2.71 -1.97
CA MET A 167 -1.41 -2.21 -1.21
C MET A 167 -1.34 -2.81 0.18
N LEU A 168 -0.12 -2.97 0.68
CA LEU A 168 0.18 -3.43 2.02
C LEU A 168 1.04 -2.38 2.72
N CYS A 169 0.64 -1.95 3.91
CA CYS A 169 1.45 -1.07 4.74
C CYS A 169 1.65 -1.63 6.15
N TRP A 170 2.67 -1.14 6.84
CA TRP A 170 2.95 -1.34 8.24
C TRP A 170 2.62 -0.08 9.03
N SER A 171 2.12 -0.23 10.25
CA SER A 171 1.92 0.90 11.15
C SER A 171 2.11 0.50 12.62
N ASP A 172 2.62 1.43 13.43
CA ASP A 172 2.69 1.37 14.90
C ASP A 172 1.67 2.32 15.58
N GLY A 173 0.73 2.87 14.81
CA GLY A 173 -0.25 3.85 15.24
C GLY A 173 0.25 5.31 15.20
N ARG A 174 1.54 5.56 15.05
CA ARG A 174 2.16 6.89 14.90
C ARG A 174 2.82 7.09 13.55
N THR A 175 3.43 6.03 13.03
CA THR A 175 4.14 6.02 11.74
C THR A 175 3.54 4.94 10.86
N GLN A 176 3.50 5.21 9.57
CA GLN A 176 3.03 4.28 8.57
C GLN A 176 4.06 4.18 7.46
N PHE A 177 4.40 2.95 7.06
CA PHE A 177 5.29 2.67 5.95
C PHE A 177 4.64 1.73 4.94
N MET A 178 4.67 2.10 3.66
CA MET A 178 4.23 1.26 2.57
C MET A 178 5.26 0.16 2.30
N LEU A 179 4.82 -1.10 2.21
CA LEU A 179 5.69 -2.26 2.09
C LEU A 179 5.68 -2.90 0.71
N ASP A 180 4.49 -3.13 0.19
CA ASP A 180 4.28 -3.87 -1.06
C ASP A 180 3.01 -3.41 -1.76
N PHE A 181 2.91 -3.68 -3.05
CA PHE A 181 1.69 -3.47 -3.83
C PHE A 181 1.64 -4.43 -5.01
N SER A 182 0.46 -4.53 -5.62
CA SER A 182 0.27 -5.17 -6.93
C SER A 182 -0.81 -4.43 -7.71
N LEU A 183 -0.63 -4.38 -9.02
CA LEU A 183 -1.63 -3.81 -9.93
C LEU A 183 -2.50 -4.93 -10.48
N HIS A 184 -3.82 -4.74 -10.44
CA HIS A 184 -4.81 -5.71 -10.88
C HIS A 184 -5.77 -5.10 -11.88
N GLY A 185 -6.26 -5.95 -12.81
CA GLY A 185 -7.45 -5.69 -13.59
C GLY A 185 -8.67 -6.39 -12.99
N GLU A 186 -9.84 -5.99 -13.42
CA GLU A 186 -11.08 -6.69 -13.09
C GLU A 186 -11.55 -7.50 -14.31
N LYS A 187 -12.13 -8.68 -14.07
CA LYS A 187 -12.55 -9.57 -15.16
C LYS A 187 -13.69 -8.99 -16.02
N GLY A 188 -14.45 -8.04 -15.46
CA GLY A 188 -15.67 -7.56 -16.08
C GLY A 188 -16.86 -8.47 -15.77
N LYS A 189 -18.09 -7.97 -16.05
CA LYS A 189 -19.33 -8.68 -15.74
C LYS A 189 -20.15 -9.06 -16.99
N VAL A 190 -19.65 -8.73 -18.17
CA VAL A 190 -20.37 -8.92 -19.42
C VAL A 190 -19.63 -9.94 -20.26
N ASP A 191 -20.31 -10.99 -20.68
CA ASP A 191 -19.77 -12.00 -21.58
C ASP A 191 -19.23 -11.35 -22.87
N GLY A 192 -18.08 -11.82 -23.33
CA GLY A 192 -17.37 -11.25 -24.49
C GLY A 192 -16.62 -9.94 -24.21
N LYS A 193 -16.80 -9.34 -23.01
CA LYS A 193 -16.08 -8.09 -22.60
C LYS A 193 -15.14 -8.34 -21.43
N GLU A 194 -14.18 -9.19 -21.61
CA GLU A 194 -13.13 -9.41 -20.61
C GLU A 194 -12.45 -8.09 -20.24
N GLN A 195 -12.25 -7.85 -18.95
CA GLN A 195 -11.76 -6.57 -18.40
C GLN A 195 -12.65 -5.36 -18.78
N GLY A 196 -13.94 -5.59 -19.11
CA GLY A 196 -14.86 -4.56 -19.55
C GLY A 196 -14.55 -3.93 -20.91
N LEU A 197 -13.67 -4.54 -21.71
CA LEU A 197 -13.21 -4.08 -23.02
C LEU A 197 -13.71 -5.01 -24.12
N THR A 198 -13.98 -4.47 -25.31
CA THR A 198 -14.21 -5.28 -26.53
C THR A 198 -12.89 -5.96 -26.95
N SER A 199 -12.99 -7.00 -27.80
CA SER A 199 -11.82 -7.67 -28.35
C SER A 199 -10.92 -6.71 -29.12
N GLU A 200 -11.50 -5.82 -29.92
CA GLU A 200 -10.80 -4.77 -30.64
C GLU A 200 -10.02 -3.83 -29.69
N GLN A 201 -10.66 -3.36 -28.62
CA GLN A 201 -10.01 -2.53 -27.62
C GLN A 201 -8.87 -3.26 -26.90
N ARG A 202 -9.02 -4.55 -26.61
CA ARG A 202 -7.95 -5.36 -26.02
C ARG A 202 -6.76 -5.52 -26.97
N ASN A 203 -7.03 -5.80 -28.25
CA ASN A 203 -6.01 -5.97 -29.26
C ASN A 203 -5.28 -4.65 -29.59
N GLY A 204 -5.96 -3.51 -29.45
CA GLY A 204 -5.37 -2.18 -29.61
C GLY A 204 -4.50 -1.72 -28.44
N ARG A 205 -4.39 -2.49 -27.35
CA ARG A 205 -3.48 -2.13 -26.23
C ARG A 205 -2.03 -2.21 -26.65
N TYR A 206 -1.21 -1.38 -26.02
CA TYR A 206 0.22 -1.51 -26.16
C TYR A 206 0.70 -2.81 -25.52
N GLU A 207 1.55 -3.53 -26.22
CA GLU A 207 2.23 -4.71 -25.71
C GLU A 207 3.73 -4.59 -25.91
N ARG A 208 4.50 -5.04 -24.92
CA ARG A 208 5.94 -5.11 -24.97
C ARG A 208 6.40 -6.54 -24.74
N LYS A 209 7.21 -7.06 -25.65
CA LYS A 209 7.92 -8.35 -25.46
C LYS A 209 8.97 -8.19 -24.37
N ARG A 210 9.01 -9.13 -23.44
CA ARG A 210 9.95 -9.19 -22.31
C ARG A 210 10.49 -10.58 -22.14
N ASP A 211 11.67 -10.67 -21.52
CA ASP A 211 12.13 -11.92 -20.94
C ASP A 211 11.19 -12.34 -19.79
N GLU A 212 10.65 -13.55 -19.85
CA GLU A 212 9.74 -14.11 -18.84
C GLU A 212 10.37 -14.16 -17.44
N LYS A 213 11.71 -14.24 -17.37
CA LYS A 213 12.45 -14.26 -16.10
C LYS A 213 12.63 -12.88 -15.47
N CYS A 214 12.36 -11.79 -16.19
CA CYS A 214 12.54 -10.45 -15.66
C CYS A 214 11.54 -10.14 -14.52
N HIS A 215 11.91 -9.17 -13.68
CA HIS A 215 11.10 -8.83 -12.52
C HIS A 215 9.71 -8.27 -12.89
N ILE A 216 9.61 -7.58 -14.01
CA ILE A 216 8.34 -6.99 -14.47
C ILE A 216 7.40 -8.04 -15.06
N ALA A 217 7.91 -9.09 -15.73
CA ALA A 217 7.08 -10.21 -16.19
C ALA A 217 6.31 -10.83 -15.02
N LYS A 218 6.98 -11.13 -13.91
CA LYS A 218 6.36 -11.64 -12.68
C LYS A 218 5.31 -10.68 -12.10
N ARG A 219 5.53 -9.37 -12.19
CA ARG A 219 4.55 -8.35 -11.78
C ARG A 219 3.34 -8.31 -12.71
N LYS A 220 3.53 -8.61 -14.00
CA LYS A 220 2.45 -8.72 -14.97
C LYS A 220 1.59 -9.97 -14.75
N GLU A 221 2.18 -11.08 -14.32
CA GLU A 221 1.42 -12.28 -13.89
C GLU A 221 0.50 -11.96 -12.70
N GLU A 222 0.98 -11.16 -11.73
CA GLU A 222 0.17 -10.74 -10.58
C GLU A 222 -1.11 -9.99 -10.98
N TYR A 223 -1.11 -9.31 -12.13
CA TYR A 223 -2.27 -8.57 -12.64
C TYR A 223 -3.51 -9.46 -12.82
N PHE A 224 -3.30 -10.73 -13.19
CA PHE A 224 -4.37 -11.70 -13.41
C PHE A 224 -4.73 -12.52 -12.17
N MET A 225 -3.96 -12.44 -11.10
CA MET A 225 -4.24 -13.14 -9.84
C MET A 225 -5.39 -12.46 -9.10
N SER A 226 -6.15 -13.24 -8.32
CA SER A 226 -7.12 -12.66 -7.40
C SER A 226 -6.41 -11.85 -6.31
N LYS A 227 -6.98 -10.71 -5.92
CA LYS A 227 -6.42 -9.86 -4.85
C LYS A 227 -6.27 -10.62 -3.52
N GLY A 228 -7.18 -11.55 -3.21
CA GLY A 228 -7.10 -12.38 -2.00
C GLY A 228 -5.85 -13.27 -1.99
N VAL A 229 -5.59 -14.01 -3.08
CA VAL A 229 -4.38 -14.84 -3.22
C VAL A 229 -3.13 -13.96 -3.16
N LYS A 230 -3.16 -12.81 -3.84
CA LYS A 230 -2.01 -11.89 -3.85
C LYS A 230 -1.73 -11.29 -2.48
N LEU A 231 -2.76 -10.97 -1.70
CA LEU A 231 -2.60 -10.51 -0.32
C LEU A 231 -1.82 -11.53 0.53
N LEU A 232 -2.16 -12.82 0.42
CA LEU A 232 -1.42 -13.88 1.13
C LEU A 232 0.07 -13.88 0.77
N ASP A 233 0.41 -13.67 -0.51
CA ASP A 233 1.80 -13.61 -0.95
C ASP A 233 2.52 -12.35 -0.46
N MET A 234 1.83 -11.21 -0.42
CA MET A 234 2.39 -9.96 0.14
C MET A 234 2.67 -10.12 1.65
N VAL A 235 1.78 -10.74 2.41
CA VAL A 235 2.02 -11.05 3.84
C VAL A 235 3.19 -12.02 4.01
N LYS A 236 3.30 -13.06 3.17
CA LYS A 236 4.48 -13.96 3.17
C LYS A 236 5.78 -13.19 2.88
N ASN A 237 5.74 -12.22 1.95
CA ASN A 237 6.89 -11.36 1.65
C ASN A 237 7.27 -10.49 2.84
N ALA A 238 6.30 -9.89 3.54
CA ALA A 238 6.56 -9.11 4.76
C ALA A 238 7.23 -9.98 5.84
N ILE A 239 6.76 -11.22 6.06
CA ILE A 239 7.37 -12.17 6.99
C ILE A 239 8.81 -12.54 6.57
N ARG A 240 9.06 -12.83 5.28
CA ARG A 240 10.41 -13.12 4.77
C ARG A 240 11.37 -11.95 4.95
N ASN A 241 10.88 -10.74 4.79
CA ASN A 241 11.65 -9.51 5.01
C ASN A 241 11.72 -9.10 6.48
N LYS A 242 11.29 -9.97 7.42
CA LYS A 242 11.36 -9.79 8.87
C LYS A 242 10.68 -8.50 9.36
N ILE A 243 9.60 -8.07 8.70
CA ILE A 243 8.78 -6.96 9.17
C ILE A 243 8.05 -7.40 10.45
N PRO A 244 8.22 -6.70 11.58
CA PRO A 244 7.53 -7.03 12.82
C PRO A 244 6.07 -6.58 12.77
N PHE A 245 5.11 -7.45 13.12
CA PHE A 245 3.70 -7.09 13.27
C PHE A 245 2.94 -8.10 14.12
N ASP A 246 1.93 -7.62 14.83
CA ASP A 246 1.08 -8.39 15.73
C ASP A 246 -0.27 -8.72 15.09
N TYR A 247 -0.79 -7.82 14.26
CA TYR A 247 -2.08 -7.99 13.59
C TYR A 247 -2.02 -7.69 12.10
N LEU A 248 -2.83 -8.42 11.33
CA LEU A 248 -3.18 -8.09 9.95
C LEU A 248 -4.58 -7.48 9.93
N LEU A 249 -4.71 -6.23 9.49
CA LEU A 249 -5.97 -5.50 9.38
C LEU A 249 -6.45 -5.48 7.94
N VAL A 250 -7.70 -5.87 7.72
CA VAL A 250 -8.32 -5.91 6.38
C VAL A 250 -9.77 -5.45 6.45
N ASP A 251 -10.30 -5.02 5.31
CA ASP A 251 -11.72 -4.74 5.17
C ASP A 251 -12.57 -6.00 4.97
N SER A 252 -13.87 -5.81 4.78
CA SER A 252 -14.83 -6.91 4.62
C SER A 252 -14.71 -7.67 3.30
N TRP A 253 -13.99 -7.12 2.33
CA TRP A 253 -13.77 -7.81 1.06
C TRP A 253 -12.71 -8.91 1.19
N PHE A 254 -11.68 -8.68 2.01
CA PHE A 254 -10.58 -9.62 2.22
C PHE A 254 -10.83 -10.60 3.38
N THR A 255 -11.79 -10.31 4.28
CA THR A 255 -12.08 -11.21 5.40
C THR A 255 -12.82 -12.45 4.93
N CYS A 256 -12.12 -13.58 4.87
CA CYS A 256 -12.62 -14.86 4.38
C CYS A 256 -12.00 -16.03 5.14
N THR A 257 -12.56 -17.23 4.96
CA THR A 257 -12.09 -18.47 5.62
C THR A 257 -10.63 -18.78 5.27
N GLU A 258 -10.24 -18.57 4.02
CA GLU A 258 -8.87 -18.82 3.53
C GLU A 258 -7.83 -17.97 4.26
N LEU A 259 -8.16 -16.71 4.55
CA LEU A 259 -7.27 -15.80 5.28
C LEU A 259 -7.18 -16.22 6.76
N VAL A 260 -8.29 -16.63 7.37
CA VAL A 260 -8.31 -17.21 8.74
C VAL A 260 -7.44 -18.45 8.80
N ASP A 261 -7.61 -19.41 7.88
CA ASP A 261 -6.80 -20.62 7.80
C ASP A 261 -5.32 -20.32 7.59
N PHE A 262 -4.99 -19.33 6.77
CA PHE A 262 -3.61 -18.89 6.56
C PHE A 262 -2.95 -18.45 7.87
N VAL A 263 -3.62 -17.64 8.69
CA VAL A 263 -3.13 -17.19 10.00
C VAL A 263 -2.92 -18.37 10.95
N TYR A 264 -3.87 -19.29 11.00
CA TYR A 264 -3.76 -20.51 11.83
C TYR A 264 -2.58 -21.41 11.42
N ARG A 265 -2.34 -21.59 10.11
CA ARG A 265 -1.17 -22.35 9.61
C ARG A 265 0.18 -21.71 9.95
N ARG A 266 0.19 -20.44 10.32
CA ARG A 266 1.38 -19.73 10.81
C ARG A 266 1.55 -19.81 12.33
N HIS A 267 0.85 -20.75 13.00
CA HIS A 267 0.90 -20.98 14.45
C HIS A 267 0.59 -19.70 15.23
N LYS A 268 -0.31 -18.85 14.71
CA LYS A 268 -0.74 -17.59 15.32
C LYS A 268 0.44 -16.66 15.70
N LYS A 269 1.50 -16.65 14.91
CA LYS A 269 2.60 -15.69 15.08
C LYS A 269 2.13 -14.24 14.98
N PHE A 270 0.98 -14.03 14.40
CA PHE A 270 0.22 -12.78 14.35
C PHE A 270 -1.27 -13.13 14.27
N HIS A 271 -2.13 -12.16 14.49
CA HIS A 271 -3.58 -12.34 14.45
C HIS A 271 -4.22 -11.61 13.27
N LEU A 272 -5.35 -12.10 12.80
CA LEU A 272 -6.24 -11.38 11.91
C LEU A 272 -7.20 -10.52 12.74
N LEU A 273 -7.43 -9.29 12.32
CA LEU A 273 -8.53 -8.46 12.76
C LEU A 273 -9.12 -7.77 11.53
N GLY A 274 -10.28 -8.24 11.07
CA GLY A 274 -10.92 -7.78 9.83
C GLY A 274 -12.38 -7.43 10.04
N MET A 275 -12.91 -6.51 9.24
CA MET A 275 -14.35 -6.35 9.16
C MET A 275 -14.94 -7.56 8.42
N ALA A 276 -15.98 -8.19 8.96
CA ALA A 276 -16.67 -9.25 8.27
C ALA A 276 -18.00 -8.74 7.67
N LYS A 277 -18.53 -9.45 6.69
CA LYS A 277 -19.81 -9.12 6.05
C LYS A 277 -20.97 -9.57 6.93
N MET A 278 -21.99 -8.74 7.07
CA MET A 278 -23.29 -9.07 7.70
C MET A 278 -24.19 -9.88 6.72
N GLY A 279 -23.55 -10.72 5.90
CA GLY A 279 -24.20 -11.47 4.80
C GLY A 279 -24.49 -12.93 5.17
N ASN A 280 -24.30 -13.80 4.17
CA ASN A 280 -24.71 -15.22 4.23
C ASN A 280 -23.65 -16.15 4.85
N THR A 281 -22.45 -15.63 5.18
CA THR A 281 -21.42 -16.44 5.86
C THR A 281 -21.97 -17.02 7.14
N LYS A 282 -21.83 -18.33 7.31
CA LYS A 282 -22.30 -19.07 8.47
C LYS A 282 -21.18 -19.29 9.47
N TYR A 283 -21.54 -19.21 10.73
CA TYR A 283 -20.66 -19.42 11.87
C TYR A 283 -21.32 -20.43 12.80
N MET A 284 -20.58 -21.45 13.19
CA MET A 284 -21.03 -22.43 14.18
C MET A 284 -20.92 -21.79 15.58
N THR A 285 -22.04 -21.73 16.28
CA THR A 285 -22.14 -21.22 17.65
C THR A 285 -22.33 -22.39 18.63
N THR A 286 -21.86 -22.24 19.85
CA THR A 286 -21.99 -23.28 20.90
C THR A 286 -23.46 -23.60 21.23
N ASN A 287 -24.32 -22.57 21.27
CA ASN A 287 -25.69 -22.71 21.81
C ASN A 287 -26.80 -22.71 20.77
N TRP A 288 -26.51 -22.31 19.51
CA TRP A 288 -27.58 -22.07 18.52
C TRP A 288 -27.31 -22.74 17.16
N GLY A 289 -26.28 -23.59 17.09
CA GLY A 289 -25.87 -24.20 15.82
C GLY A 289 -25.32 -23.18 14.83
N GLU A 290 -25.49 -23.46 13.56
CA GLU A 290 -24.91 -22.67 12.45
C GLU A 290 -25.79 -21.47 12.08
N LEU A 291 -25.31 -20.27 12.30
CA LEU A 291 -26.04 -19.03 12.08
C LEU A 291 -25.22 -17.99 11.29
N SER A 292 -25.91 -17.11 10.56
CA SER A 292 -25.28 -15.92 9.98
C SER A 292 -24.99 -14.85 11.04
N ALA A 293 -24.05 -13.93 10.75
CA ALA A 293 -23.76 -12.81 11.65
C ALA A 293 -25.01 -12.00 12.03
N LYS A 294 -25.94 -11.80 11.07
CA LYS A 294 -27.22 -11.10 11.32
C LYS A 294 -28.12 -11.86 12.30
N ALA A 295 -28.20 -13.18 12.20
CA ALA A 295 -28.97 -14.01 13.11
C ALA A 295 -28.34 -14.05 14.52
N ILE A 296 -27.01 -14.13 14.60
CA ILE A 296 -26.27 -14.12 15.88
C ILE A 296 -26.57 -12.84 16.66
N ILE A 297 -26.44 -11.64 16.04
CA ILE A 297 -26.68 -10.38 16.77
C ILE A 297 -28.15 -10.27 17.20
N THR A 298 -29.10 -10.83 16.45
CA THR A 298 -30.50 -10.88 16.81
C THR A 298 -30.72 -11.74 18.11
N LYS A 299 -30.04 -12.89 18.19
CA LYS A 299 -30.06 -13.75 19.39
C LYS A 299 -29.41 -13.08 20.61
N LEU A 300 -28.25 -12.41 20.42
CA LEU A 300 -27.56 -11.67 21.49
C LEU A 300 -28.42 -10.53 22.06
N LYS A 301 -29.16 -9.84 21.19
CA LYS A 301 -30.15 -8.83 21.64
C LYS A 301 -31.27 -9.41 22.49
N ALA A 302 -31.85 -10.53 22.04
CA ALA A 302 -32.90 -11.20 22.77
C ALA A 302 -32.45 -11.66 24.15
N LYS A 303 -31.18 -12.05 24.29
CA LYS A 303 -30.56 -12.40 25.59
C LYS A 303 -30.06 -11.20 26.40
N LYS A 304 -30.25 -9.97 25.92
CA LYS A 304 -29.77 -8.74 26.59
C LYS A 304 -28.23 -8.69 26.76
N GLU A 305 -27.48 -9.37 25.88
CA GLU A 305 -26.00 -9.44 25.89
C GLU A 305 -25.36 -8.26 25.16
N VAL A 306 -26.09 -7.21 24.85
CA VAL A 306 -25.60 -5.98 24.23
C VAL A 306 -25.22 -4.96 25.28
N LYS A 307 -23.96 -4.54 25.26
CA LYS A 307 -23.40 -3.53 26.17
C LYS A 307 -23.26 -2.18 25.46
N TYR A 308 -23.13 -1.10 26.24
CA TYR A 308 -22.87 0.24 25.70
C TYR A 308 -21.50 0.75 26.15
N SER A 309 -20.73 1.22 25.21
CA SER A 309 -19.45 1.89 25.45
C SER A 309 -19.65 3.40 25.48
N ARG A 310 -19.45 4.03 26.66
CA ARG A 310 -19.47 5.50 26.79
C ARG A 310 -18.29 6.13 26.02
N ARG A 311 -17.10 5.49 26.05
CA ARG A 311 -15.89 6.01 25.39
C ARG A 311 -16.04 6.13 23.86
N TYR A 312 -16.71 5.17 23.21
CA TYR A 312 -16.86 5.14 21.74
C TYR A 312 -18.29 5.44 21.28
N HIS A 313 -19.18 5.78 22.19
CA HIS A 313 -20.58 6.07 21.90
C HIS A 313 -21.25 5.02 21.01
N CYS A 314 -21.01 3.73 21.31
CA CYS A 314 -21.54 2.62 20.53
C CYS A 314 -22.06 1.47 21.39
N HIS A 315 -23.09 0.81 20.87
CA HIS A 315 -23.53 -0.49 21.38
C HIS A 315 -22.63 -1.59 20.83
N TYR A 316 -22.28 -2.57 21.66
CA TYR A 316 -21.46 -3.69 21.23
C TYR A 316 -21.85 -5.00 21.93
N SER A 317 -21.47 -6.11 21.29
CA SER A 317 -21.54 -7.46 21.86
C SER A 317 -20.40 -8.29 21.27
N GLU A 318 -19.98 -9.33 21.97
CA GLU A 318 -18.90 -10.22 21.55
C GLU A 318 -19.28 -11.68 21.76
N ILE A 319 -18.84 -12.56 20.85
CA ILE A 319 -19.08 -13.99 20.92
C ILE A 319 -17.96 -14.76 20.22
N GLU A 320 -17.58 -15.89 20.80
CA GLU A 320 -16.71 -16.87 20.15
C GLU A 320 -17.53 -17.83 19.31
N VAL A 321 -17.06 -18.08 18.09
CA VAL A 321 -17.71 -18.95 17.10
C VAL A 321 -16.67 -19.71 16.28
N VAL A 322 -17.12 -20.70 15.51
CA VAL A 322 -16.25 -21.41 14.57
C VAL A 322 -16.60 -21.00 13.15
N LEU A 323 -15.58 -20.59 12.38
CA LEU A 323 -15.66 -20.35 10.96
C LEU A 323 -14.88 -21.44 10.22
N GLY A 324 -15.61 -22.29 9.48
CA GLY A 324 -15.02 -23.51 8.92
C GLY A 324 -14.54 -24.46 10.03
N LYS A 325 -13.22 -24.62 10.18
CA LYS A 325 -12.60 -25.45 11.23
C LYS A 325 -11.87 -24.63 12.30
N ARG A 326 -12.03 -23.32 12.32
CA ARG A 326 -11.22 -22.42 13.16
C ARG A 326 -12.08 -21.59 14.10
N SER A 327 -11.67 -21.55 15.36
CA SER A 327 -12.28 -20.66 16.35
C SER A 327 -11.92 -19.22 16.03
N VAL A 328 -12.92 -18.34 16.03
CA VAL A 328 -12.77 -16.89 15.84
C VAL A 328 -13.68 -16.17 16.81
N LYS A 329 -13.36 -14.91 17.09
CA LYS A 329 -14.20 -14.06 17.91
C LYS A 329 -14.83 -12.98 17.05
N LEU A 330 -16.13 -12.79 17.22
CA LEU A 330 -16.90 -11.74 16.54
C LEU A 330 -17.21 -10.62 17.53
N PHE A 331 -16.99 -9.39 17.07
CA PHE A 331 -17.40 -8.18 17.78
C PHE A 331 -18.44 -7.45 16.96
N PHE A 332 -19.65 -7.43 17.44
CA PHE A 332 -20.72 -6.63 16.84
C PHE A 332 -20.67 -5.22 17.40
N CYS A 333 -20.73 -4.20 16.55
CA CYS A 333 -20.79 -2.81 16.99
C CYS A 333 -21.78 -1.99 16.16
N LYS A 334 -22.41 -1.02 16.81
CA LYS A 334 -23.37 -0.09 16.21
C LYS A 334 -23.27 1.27 16.89
N ARG A 335 -22.95 2.32 16.12
CA ARG A 335 -23.08 3.71 16.57
C ARG A 335 -24.51 4.18 16.29
N GLY A 336 -25.06 5.01 17.10
CA GLY A 336 -26.36 5.65 16.85
C GLY A 336 -27.54 4.72 16.54
N LYS A 337 -28.75 5.23 16.64
CA LYS A 337 -29.98 4.44 16.42
C LYS A 337 -30.20 4.07 14.95
N LYS A 338 -29.82 4.92 14.00
CA LYS A 338 -30.07 4.76 12.57
C LYS A 338 -29.02 3.94 11.82
N GLU A 339 -27.82 3.71 12.39
CA GLU A 339 -26.75 2.95 11.72
C GLU A 339 -27.04 1.44 11.76
N ALA A 340 -26.50 0.74 10.74
CA ALA A 340 -26.52 -0.71 10.71
C ALA A 340 -25.46 -1.31 11.65
N TRP A 341 -25.69 -2.53 12.14
CA TRP A 341 -24.69 -3.30 12.85
C TRP A 341 -23.52 -3.64 11.91
N LYS A 342 -22.30 -3.46 12.40
CA LYS A 342 -21.05 -3.91 11.77
C LYS A 342 -20.48 -5.03 12.62
N VAL A 343 -19.68 -5.91 12.02
CA VAL A 343 -19.03 -7.02 12.72
C VAL A 343 -17.55 -7.04 12.40
N LEU A 344 -16.70 -7.07 13.43
CA LEU A 344 -15.30 -7.37 13.33
C LEU A 344 -15.05 -8.84 13.67
N LEU A 345 -14.14 -9.48 12.97
CA LEU A 345 -13.71 -10.84 13.19
C LEU A 345 -12.23 -10.84 13.57
N THR A 346 -11.87 -11.61 14.60
CA THR A 346 -10.47 -11.80 14.96
C THR A 346 -10.15 -13.26 15.25
N THR A 347 -8.89 -13.65 15.00
CA THR A 347 -8.32 -14.91 15.43
C THR A 347 -7.71 -14.86 16.85
N ASP A 348 -7.64 -13.68 17.44
CA ASP A 348 -7.23 -13.49 18.84
C ASP A 348 -8.46 -13.61 19.77
N LEU A 349 -8.63 -14.78 20.37
CA LEU A 349 -9.77 -15.06 21.24
C LEU A 349 -9.71 -14.28 22.57
N ASN A 350 -8.51 -13.85 23.00
CA ASN A 350 -8.32 -13.09 24.22
C ASN A 350 -8.58 -11.59 24.06
N LEU A 351 -8.69 -11.14 22.81
CA LEU A 351 -8.91 -9.72 22.51
C LEU A 351 -10.29 -9.30 23.03
N ARG A 352 -10.36 -8.11 23.68
CA ARG A 352 -11.62 -7.49 24.13
C ARG A 352 -12.08 -6.43 23.14
N PHE A 353 -13.38 -6.18 23.07
CA PHE A 353 -13.99 -5.25 22.11
C PHE A 353 -13.29 -3.89 22.06
N MET A 354 -13.05 -3.26 23.21
CA MET A 354 -12.45 -1.91 23.26
C MET A 354 -11.10 -1.87 22.56
N ARG A 355 -10.27 -2.87 22.83
CA ARG A 355 -8.95 -2.98 22.23
C ARG A 355 -9.02 -3.34 20.75
N ALA A 356 -9.93 -4.24 20.37
CA ALA A 356 -10.19 -4.56 18.96
C ALA A 356 -10.60 -3.31 18.17
N TYR A 357 -11.45 -2.47 18.75
CA TYR A 357 -11.91 -1.24 18.12
C TYR A 357 -10.77 -0.24 17.92
N GLU A 358 -9.89 -0.05 18.92
CA GLU A 358 -8.70 0.80 18.83
C GLU A 358 -7.74 0.31 17.73
N ILE A 359 -7.40 -0.98 17.76
CA ILE A 359 -6.50 -1.58 16.77
C ILE A 359 -7.09 -1.47 15.36
N TYR A 360 -8.38 -1.80 15.19
CA TYR A 360 -9.01 -1.74 13.87
C TYR A 360 -9.10 -0.32 13.32
N SER A 361 -9.21 0.69 14.18
CA SER A 361 -9.21 2.10 13.75
C SER A 361 -7.91 2.52 13.06
N MET A 362 -6.79 1.85 13.33
CA MET A 362 -5.52 2.08 12.64
C MET A 362 -5.60 1.80 11.13
N ARG A 363 -6.56 0.97 10.69
CA ARG A 363 -6.78 0.69 9.25
C ARG A 363 -7.01 1.96 8.44
N TRP A 364 -7.62 2.99 9.05
CA TRP A 364 -7.87 4.26 8.36
C TRP A 364 -6.61 4.93 7.81
N SER A 365 -5.46 4.64 8.38
CA SER A 365 -4.19 5.25 7.94
C SER A 365 -3.84 4.96 6.49
N ILE A 366 -4.23 3.80 5.92
CA ILE A 366 -3.97 3.49 4.51
C ILE A 366 -4.83 4.36 3.57
N GLU A 367 -6.04 4.73 4.00
CA GLU A 367 -6.91 5.64 3.25
C GLU A 367 -6.32 7.07 3.22
N VAL A 368 -5.69 7.49 4.32
CA VAL A 368 -4.92 8.75 4.38
C VAL A 368 -3.76 8.70 3.38
N PHE A 369 -3.00 7.60 3.35
CA PHE A 369 -1.96 7.41 2.32
C PHE A 369 -2.53 7.56 0.91
N PHE A 370 -3.66 6.91 0.59
CA PHE A 370 -4.27 7.00 -0.73
C PHE A 370 -4.63 8.43 -1.10
N SER A 371 -5.25 9.17 -0.17
CA SER A 371 -5.63 10.56 -0.37
C SER A 371 -4.40 11.45 -0.60
N ASP A 372 -3.44 11.40 0.31
CA ASP A 372 -2.27 12.28 0.27
C ASP A 372 -1.36 11.95 -0.91
N SER A 373 -1.14 10.67 -1.19
CA SER A 373 -0.29 10.26 -2.30
C SER A 373 -0.89 10.60 -3.67
N LYS A 374 -2.21 10.51 -3.84
CA LYS A 374 -2.86 10.95 -5.07
C LYS A 374 -2.79 12.46 -5.25
N ARG A 375 -3.00 13.22 -4.19
CA ARG A 375 -3.04 14.69 -4.22
C ARG A 375 -1.66 15.32 -4.30
N LEU A 376 -0.66 14.80 -3.54
CA LEU A 376 0.62 15.47 -3.31
C LEU A 376 1.80 14.76 -3.99
N LEU A 377 1.76 13.43 -4.13
CA LEU A 377 2.87 12.64 -4.64
C LEU A 377 2.63 12.05 -6.03
N GLY A 378 1.46 12.31 -6.61
CA GLY A 378 1.11 11.92 -7.97
C GLY A 378 0.89 10.42 -8.17
N LEU A 379 0.35 9.68 -7.18
CA LEU A 379 0.17 8.23 -7.24
C LEU A 379 -0.57 7.74 -8.50
N ALA A 380 -1.50 8.53 -9.03
CA ALA A 380 -2.26 8.20 -10.23
C ALA A 380 -1.68 8.78 -11.54
N ASP A 381 -0.63 9.61 -11.48
CA ASP A 381 -0.23 10.52 -12.57
C ASP A 381 0.67 9.88 -13.64
N CYS A 382 1.02 8.59 -13.50
CA CYS A 382 1.80 7.90 -14.53
C CYS A 382 0.97 7.72 -15.81
N SER A 383 1.39 8.37 -16.89
CA SER A 383 0.76 8.30 -18.22
C SER A 383 1.51 7.42 -19.22
N SER A 384 2.54 6.71 -18.79
CA SER A 384 3.32 5.82 -19.64
C SER A 384 2.48 4.68 -20.18
N ARG A 385 2.73 4.27 -21.43
CA ARG A 385 2.13 3.06 -21.99
C ARG A 385 2.74 1.75 -21.46
N ASN A 386 3.98 1.81 -20.89
CA ASN A 386 4.69 0.64 -20.39
C ASN A 386 4.24 0.25 -18.97
N PHE A 387 3.92 -1.01 -18.75
CA PHE A 387 3.60 -1.52 -17.41
C PHE A 387 4.76 -1.39 -16.41
N SER A 388 6.01 -1.53 -16.89
CA SER A 388 7.23 -1.31 -16.10
C SER A 388 7.25 0.07 -15.44
N ALA A 389 6.87 1.11 -16.20
CA ALA A 389 6.85 2.48 -15.70
C ALA A 389 5.77 2.69 -14.63
N HIS A 390 4.63 2.01 -14.72
CA HIS A 390 3.60 2.05 -13.66
C HIS A 390 4.11 1.40 -12.38
N ILE A 391 4.79 0.25 -12.48
CA ILE A 391 5.40 -0.42 -11.31
C ILE A 391 6.48 0.48 -10.69
N ALA A 392 7.36 1.05 -11.49
CA ALA A 392 8.40 1.97 -11.03
C ALA A 392 7.80 3.21 -10.35
N HIS A 393 6.81 3.83 -10.98
CA HIS A 393 6.17 5.04 -10.48
C HIS A 393 5.51 4.84 -9.11
N VAL A 394 4.68 3.80 -8.96
CA VAL A 394 4.04 3.48 -7.67
C VAL A 394 5.10 3.20 -6.60
N SER A 395 6.18 2.46 -6.94
CA SER A 395 7.29 2.20 -6.02
C SER A 395 7.97 3.48 -5.54
N LEU A 396 8.22 4.43 -6.46
CA LEU A 396 8.82 5.72 -6.12
C LEU A 396 7.90 6.56 -5.21
N VAL A 397 6.59 6.55 -5.45
CA VAL A 397 5.61 7.22 -4.59
C VAL A 397 5.63 6.63 -3.19
N MET A 398 5.63 5.30 -3.06
CA MET A 398 5.73 4.63 -1.75
C MET A 398 7.02 5.00 -1.03
N ILE A 399 8.16 5.01 -1.72
CA ILE A 399 9.46 5.37 -1.13
C ILE A 399 9.46 6.82 -0.64
N ARG A 400 8.95 7.77 -1.44
CA ARG A 400 8.81 9.18 -1.04
C ARG A 400 7.96 9.31 0.22
N TYR A 401 6.80 8.65 0.23
CA TYR A 401 5.91 8.66 1.38
C TYR A 401 6.61 8.10 2.63
N ASN A 402 7.32 6.98 2.51
CA ASN A 402 8.03 6.36 3.62
C ASN A 402 9.13 7.27 4.19
N ILE A 403 9.89 7.95 3.31
CA ILE A 403 10.89 8.93 3.75
C ILE A 403 10.22 10.10 4.49
N LEU A 404 9.14 10.65 3.95
CA LEU A 404 8.38 11.74 4.58
C LEU A 404 7.78 11.30 5.92
N ALA A 405 7.22 10.10 6.01
CA ALA A 405 6.70 9.53 7.26
C ALA A 405 7.81 9.37 8.33
N SER A 406 9.03 8.99 7.91
CA SER A 406 10.19 8.94 8.79
C SER A 406 10.62 10.34 9.26
N ILE A 407 10.60 11.34 8.39
CA ILE A 407 10.89 12.74 8.72
C ILE A 407 9.86 13.27 9.71
N LYS A 408 8.56 13.07 9.42
CA LYS A 408 7.47 13.41 10.32
C LYS A 408 7.70 12.86 11.72
N ARG A 409 8.04 11.57 11.82
CA ARG A 409 8.34 10.91 13.09
C ARG A 409 9.54 11.52 13.81
N THR A 410 10.58 11.86 13.05
CA THR A 410 11.85 12.39 13.60
C THR A 410 11.71 13.80 14.09
N LEU A 411 10.97 14.65 13.40
CA LEU A 411 10.79 16.07 13.68
C LEU A 411 9.50 16.36 14.47
N ASP A 412 8.72 15.32 14.82
CA ASP A 412 7.46 15.38 15.58
C ASP A 412 6.40 16.31 14.96
N TYR A 413 6.28 16.28 13.63
CA TYR A 413 5.23 17.01 12.91
C TYR A 413 3.89 16.24 12.96
N ASP A 414 2.78 16.96 12.97
CA ASP A 414 1.42 16.37 12.98
C ASP A 414 1.00 15.81 11.61
N THR A 415 1.47 16.41 10.53
CA THR A 415 1.10 16.04 9.14
C THR A 415 2.33 15.81 8.26
N ILE A 416 2.15 15.05 7.16
CA ILE A 416 3.17 14.89 6.10
C ILE A 416 3.09 16.04 5.11
#